data_38346173556988d789e26a6710dabea6
#
_entry.id   38346173556988d789e26a6710dabea6
#
_cell.length_a   1.000
_cell.length_b   1.000
_cell.length_c   1.000
_cell.angle_alpha   90.00
_cell.angle_beta   90.00
_cell.angle_gamma   90.00
#
_symmetry.space_group_name_H-M   'P 1'
#
loop_
_entity.id
_entity.type
_entity.pdbx_description
1 polymer ?
#
loop_
_entity_poly.entity_id
_entity_poly.type
_entity_poly.pdbx_seq_one_letter_code
_entity_poly.pdbx_strand_id
1 'polypeptide(L)'
;MDHIRAHLENTKRNIEIVGADPATRYGFTQVPNFVLTNKALSVGAKLAYAMLLKYAWTDDACFPGQQKLAEDMGSGERSIRTYLKELEDAKFLEVKQRGLGKTNLYRLFLTVKKRG
;
A
#
# COMPACT_ATOMS: atom_id res chain seq x y z
N MET A 1 18.61 11.94 19.93
CA MET A 1 18.95 10.75 19.15
C MET A 1 19.95 9.83 19.82
N ASP A 2 20.47 10.25 20.93
CA ASP A 2 21.49 9.47 21.63
C ASP A 2 20.98 8.10 22.06
N HIS A 3 19.72 8.03 22.50
CA HIS A 3 19.16 6.75 22.94
C HIS A 3 19.02 5.77 21.77
N ILE A 4 18.79 6.26 20.55
CA ILE A 4 18.69 5.39 19.39
C ILE A 4 20.06 4.80 19.06
N ARG A 5 21.08 5.63 19.11
CA ARG A 5 22.43 5.17 18.84
C ARG A 5 22.89 4.13 19.87
N ALA A 6 22.66 4.43 21.16
CA ALA A 6 23.00 3.48 22.20
C ALA A 6 22.24 2.16 22.04
N HIS A 7 20.99 2.27 21.62
CA HIS A 7 20.17 1.09 21.39
C HIS A 7 20.70 0.24 20.26
N LEU A 8 21.12 0.87 19.16
CA LEU A 8 21.72 0.16 18.04
C LEU A 8 22.98 -0.58 18.46
N GLU A 9 23.83 0.06 19.26
CA GLU A 9 25.05 -0.56 19.72
C GLU A 9 24.78 -1.75 20.61
N ASN A 10 23.75 -1.70 21.44
CA ASN A 10 23.48 -2.72 22.42
C ASN A 10 22.62 -3.87 21.91
N THR A 11 21.91 -3.71 20.78
CA THR A 11 20.93 -4.68 20.33
C THR A 11 21.24 -5.32 18.99
N LYS A 12 22.37 -5.08 18.43
CA LYS A 12 22.75 -5.58 17.10
C LYS A 12 21.88 -5.03 15.97
N ARG A 13 21.15 -3.97 16.24
CA ARG A 13 20.41 -3.31 15.17
C ARG A 13 21.37 -2.66 14.21
N ASN A 14 21.10 -2.79 12.93
CA ASN A 14 22.00 -2.27 11.89
C ASN A 14 21.27 -1.47 10.82
N ILE A 15 20.06 -0.99 11.11
CA ILE A 15 19.34 -0.08 10.22
C ILE A 15 19.23 1.25 10.92
N GLU A 16 19.72 2.29 10.26
CA GLU A 16 19.68 3.64 10.79
C GLU A 16 18.87 4.51 9.83
N ILE A 17 17.92 5.28 10.36
CA ILE A 17 17.11 6.19 9.56
C ILE A 17 17.78 7.56 9.60
N VAL A 18 18.15 8.05 8.43
CA VAL A 18 18.86 9.31 8.30
C VAL A 18 18.04 10.25 7.42
N GLY A 19 17.88 11.51 7.88
CA GLY A 19 17.22 12.52 7.07
C GLY A 19 15.72 12.39 7.09
N ALA A 20 15.07 12.88 8.14
CA ALA A 20 13.63 12.81 8.29
C ALA A 20 12.88 13.86 7.47
N ASP A 21 13.56 14.86 6.93
CA ASP A 21 12.93 15.96 6.22
C ASP A 21 12.07 15.56 5.02
N PRO A 22 12.44 14.55 4.22
CA PRO A 22 11.59 14.16 3.10
C PRO A 22 10.17 13.79 3.51
N ALA A 23 9.98 13.31 4.74
CA ALA A 23 8.65 12.94 5.23
C ALA A 23 7.71 14.14 5.29
N THR A 24 8.23 15.33 5.55
CA THR A 24 7.40 16.52 5.61
C THR A 24 7.10 17.09 4.24
N ARG A 25 7.94 16.80 3.26
CA ARG A 25 7.80 17.34 1.91
C ARG A 25 6.91 16.47 1.02
N TYR A 26 7.13 15.17 1.05
CA TYR A 26 6.42 14.23 0.18
C TYR A 26 5.44 13.35 0.94
N GLY A 27 5.53 13.38 2.27
CA GLY A 27 4.74 12.51 3.10
C GLY A 27 5.23 11.07 3.04
N PHE A 28 4.51 10.19 3.70
CA PHE A 28 4.77 8.77 3.63
C PHE A 28 3.48 8.02 3.90
N THR A 29 3.43 6.77 3.47
CA THR A 29 2.26 5.93 3.62
C THR A 29 2.58 4.80 4.58
N GLN A 30 1.75 4.62 5.59
CA GLN A 30 1.89 3.51 6.52
C GLN A 30 1.20 2.28 5.94
N VAL A 31 1.92 1.18 5.86
CA VAL A 31 1.40 -0.06 5.32
C VAL A 31 1.31 -1.09 6.44
N PRO A 32 0.16 -1.74 6.61
CA PRO A 32 0.04 -2.74 7.66
C PRO A 32 1.06 -3.87 7.50
N ASN A 33 1.62 -4.29 8.61
CA ASN A 33 2.62 -5.34 8.56
C ASN A 33 2.06 -6.66 8.02
N PHE A 34 0.77 -6.94 8.24
CA PHE A 34 0.20 -8.17 7.73
C PHE A 34 0.17 -8.22 6.20
N VAL A 35 0.20 -7.06 5.54
CA VAL A 35 0.34 -7.01 4.09
C VAL A 35 1.81 -7.22 3.70
N LEU A 36 2.70 -6.51 4.37
CA LEU A 36 4.13 -6.58 4.06
C LEU A 36 4.70 -7.98 4.17
N THR A 37 4.23 -8.73 5.15
CA THR A 37 4.76 -10.06 5.42
C THR A 37 3.90 -11.19 4.86
N ASN A 38 2.87 -10.87 4.10
CA ASN A 38 1.99 -11.88 3.51
C ASN A 38 2.69 -12.58 2.34
N LYS A 39 3.02 -13.84 2.54
CA LYS A 39 3.79 -14.60 1.54
C LYS A 39 2.96 -14.99 0.32
N ALA A 40 1.65 -14.92 0.43
CA ALA A 40 0.77 -15.25 -0.70
C ALA A 40 0.64 -14.11 -1.70
N LEU A 41 1.04 -12.90 -1.32
CA LEU A 41 0.99 -11.76 -2.22
C LEU A 41 2.33 -11.54 -2.90
N SER A 42 2.30 -11.21 -4.19
CA SER A 42 3.50 -10.80 -4.89
C SER A 42 3.98 -9.44 -4.38
N VAL A 43 5.24 -9.13 -4.64
CA VAL A 43 5.80 -7.83 -4.28
C VAL A 43 5.00 -6.70 -4.93
N GLY A 44 4.60 -6.89 -6.19
CA GLY A 44 3.81 -5.88 -6.89
C GLY A 44 2.44 -5.68 -6.27
N ALA A 45 1.79 -6.76 -5.81
CA ALA A 45 0.50 -6.64 -5.16
C ALA A 45 0.61 -5.88 -3.84
N LYS A 46 1.68 -6.11 -3.08
CA LYS A 46 1.92 -5.36 -1.85
C LYS A 46 2.12 -3.89 -2.12
N LEU A 47 2.87 -3.56 -3.16
CA LEU A 47 3.08 -2.17 -3.54
C LEU A 47 1.79 -1.54 -4.04
N ALA A 48 0.98 -2.27 -4.80
CA ALA A 48 -0.31 -1.77 -5.25
C ALA A 48 -1.23 -1.46 -4.07
N TYR A 49 -1.23 -2.31 -3.04
CA TYR A 49 -1.98 -2.05 -1.82
C TYR A 49 -1.53 -0.73 -1.18
N ALA A 50 -0.22 -0.54 -1.07
CA ALA A 50 0.34 0.69 -0.50
C ALA A 50 -0.08 1.91 -1.30
N MET A 51 -0.08 1.80 -2.62
CA MET A 51 -0.51 2.91 -3.47
C MET A 51 -1.98 3.25 -3.29
N LEU A 52 -2.83 2.23 -3.14
CA LEU A 52 -4.25 2.46 -2.88
C LEU A 52 -4.44 3.19 -1.55
N LEU A 53 -3.67 2.83 -0.53
CA LEU A 53 -3.69 3.56 0.74
C LEU A 53 -3.30 5.01 0.55
N LYS A 54 -2.25 5.25 -0.23
CA LYS A 54 -1.80 6.61 -0.51
C LYS A 54 -2.92 7.43 -1.13
N TYR A 55 -3.58 6.89 -2.16
CA TYR A 55 -4.67 7.60 -2.81
C TYR A 55 -5.83 7.84 -1.85
N ALA A 56 -6.14 6.87 -0.99
CA ALA A 56 -7.24 6.99 -0.05
C ALA A 56 -7.01 8.12 0.95
N TRP A 57 -5.76 8.33 1.34
CA TRP A 57 -5.46 9.32 2.37
C TRP A 57 -5.03 10.67 1.84
N THR A 58 -4.54 10.76 0.61
CA THR A 58 -3.95 12.00 0.11
C THR A 58 -4.59 12.54 -1.16
N ASP A 59 -5.31 11.73 -1.90
CA ASP A 59 -5.82 12.11 -3.22
C ASP A 59 -7.34 12.14 -3.25
N ASP A 60 -7.94 12.76 -2.23
CA ASP A 60 -9.40 12.88 -2.09
C ASP A 60 -10.11 11.53 -2.07
N ALA A 61 -9.40 10.50 -1.61
CA ALA A 61 -9.92 9.14 -1.55
C ALA A 61 -10.42 8.65 -2.91
N CYS A 62 -9.72 9.02 -3.96
CA CYS A 62 -10.13 8.70 -5.33
C CYS A 62 -9.11 7.81 -6.01
N PHE A 63 -9.57 6.70 -6.56
CA PHE A 63 -8.70 5.86 -7.38
C PHE A 63 -8.55 6.50 -8.76
N PRO A 64 -7.33 6.86 -9.17
CA PRO A 64 -7.14 7.61 -10.41
C PRO A 64 -7.21 6.75 -11.68
N GLY A 65 -7.33 5.43 -11.53
CA GLY A 65 -7.39 4.53 -12.67
C GLY A 65 -6.14 3.67 -12.79
N GLN A 66 -6.26 2.61 -13.57
CA GLN A 66 -5.17 1.65 -13.70
C GLN A 66 -3.95 2.23 -14.41
N GLN A 67 -4.18 3.09 -15.39
CA GLN A 67 -3.07 3.70 -16.12
C GLN A 67 -2.23 4.58 -15.20
N LYS A 68 -2.88 5.41 -14.41
CA LYS A 68 -2.17 6.28 -13.47
C LYS A 68 -1.44 5.46 -12.41
N LEU A 69 -2.09 4.42 -11.90
CA LEU A 69 -1.45 3.53 -10.94
C LEU A 69 -0.20 2.87 -11.54
N ALA A 70 -0.30 2.43 -12.79
CA ALA A 70 0.83 1.84 -13.48
C ALA A 70 1.98 2.85 -13.61
N GLU A 71 1.67 4.08 -13.97
CA GLU A 71 2.68 5.13 -14.07
C GLU A 71 3.35 5.39 -12.73
N ASP A 72 2.55 5.53 -11.68
CA ASP A 72 3.07 5.82 -10.34
C ASP A 72 3.94 4.68 -9.81
N MET A 73 3.64 3.45 -10.18
CA MET A 73 4.42 2.29 -9.74
C MET A 73 5.59 1.97 -10.68
N GLY A 74 5.63 2.60 -11.85
CA GLY A 74 6.64 2.25 -12.84
C GLY A 74 6.43 0.85 -13.40
N SER A 75 5.17 0.47 -13.61
CA SER A 75 4.79 -0.87 -14.05
C SER A 75 3.85 -0.80 -15.24
N GLY A 76 3.66 -1.90 -15.93
CA GLY A 76 2.69 -1.96 -17.02
C GLY A 76 1.28 -2.17 -16.50
N GLU A 77 0.29 -1.75 -17.30
CA GLU A 77 -1.11 -1.92 -16.92
C GLU A 77 -1.51 -3.39 -16.75
N ARG A 78 -0.91 -4.26 -17.54
CA ARG A 78 -1.20 -5.69 -17.44
C ARG A 78 -0.80 -6.23 -16.05
N SER A 79 0.37 -5.81 -15.59
CA SER A 79 0.82 -6.20 -14.25
C SER A 79 -0.09 -5.64 -13.18
N ILE A 80 -0.56 -4.40 -13.37
CA ILE A 80 -1.48 -3.78 -12.42
C ILE A 80 -2.76 -4.59 -12.29
N ARG A 81 -3.32 -5.05 -13.40
CA ARG A 81 -4.53 -5.87 -13.35
C ARG A 81 -4.30 -7.14 -12.56
N THR A 82 -3.12 -7.74 -12.75
CA THR A 82 -2.76 -8.94 -12.00
C THR A 82 -2.64 -8.66 -10.51
N TYR A 83 -1.98 -7.56 -10.15
CA TYR A 83 -1.80 -7.20 -8.73
C TYR A 83 -3.14 -6.90 -8.06
N LEU A 84 -4.02 -6.18 -8.75
CA LEU A 84 -5.34 -5.87 -8.18
C LEU A 84 -6.16 -7.15 -7.99
N LYS A 85 -6.05 -8.08 -8.93
CA LYS A 85 -6.75 -9.35 -8.78
C LYS A 85 -6.22 -10.16 -7.62
N GLU A 86 -4.90 -10.16 -7.40
CA GLU A 86 -4.33 -10.82 -6.23
C GLU A 86 -4.92 -10.26 -4.94
N LEU A 87 -5.04 -8.94 -4.87
CA LEU A 87 -5.59 -8.29 -3.68
C LEU A 87 -7.08 -8.64 -3.49
N GLU A 88 -7.83 -8.71 -4.59
CA GLU A 88 -9.23 -9.12 -4.50
C GLU A 88 -9.36 -10.57 -4.03
N ASP A 89 -8.54 -11.46 -4.60
CA ASP A 89 -8.57 -12.88 -4.23
C ASP A 89 -8.17 -13.09 -2.77
N ALA A 90 -7.26 -12.27 -2.27
CA ALA A 90 -6.81 -12.33 -0.88
C ALA A 90 -7.76 -11.61 0.08
N LYS A 91 -8.82 -10.99 -0.43
CA LYS A 91 -9.82 -10.28 0.37
C LYS A 91 -9.32 -9.01 1.01
N PHE A 92 -8.28 -8.40 0.45
CA PHE A 92 -7.79 -7.11 0.89
C PHE A 92 -8.38 -5.96 0.09
N LEU A 93 -9.01 -6.27 -1.03
CA LEU A 93 -9.64 -5.29 -1.90
C LEU A 93 -10.97 -5.83 -2.39
N GLU A 94 -11.96 -4.97 -2.43
CA GLU A 94 -13.25 -5.28 -3.05
C GLU A 94 -13.59 -4.17 -4.01
N VAL A 95 -13.95 -4.52 -5.23
CA VAL A 95 -14.36 -3.55 -6.24
C VAL A 95 -15.84 -3.74 -6.50
N LYS A 96 -16.62 -2.71 -6.21
CA LYS A 96 -18.07 -2.74 -6.38
C LYS A 96 -18.51 -1.79 -7.49
N GLN A 97 -19.29 -2.31 -8.42
CA GLN A 97 -19.90 -1.47 -9.43
C GLN A 97 -21.11 -0.77 -8.83
N ARG A 98 -21.22 0.53 -9.05
CA ARG A 98 -22.27 1.34 -8.46
C ARG A 98 -23.38 1.71 -9.46
N GLY A 99 -23.32 1.15 -10.66
CA GLY A 99 -24.34 1.39 -11.68
C GLY A 99 -23.83 2.21 -12.83
N LEU A 100 -24.68 2.36 -13.84
CA LEU A 100 -24.32 3.08 -15.05
C LEU A 100 -23.98 4.54 -14.75
N GLY A 101 -22.94 5.05 -15.38
CA GLY A 101 -22.52 6.42 -15.23
C GLY A 101 -21.82 6.74 -13.91
N LYS A 102 -21.58 5.76 -13.07
CA LYS A 102 -20.88 5.94 -11.81
C LYS A 102 -19.59 5.16 -11.81
N THR A 103 -18.56 5.73 -11.16
CA THR A 103 -17.29 5.02 -11.00
C THR A 103 -17.45 3.87 -10.01
N ASN A 104 -16.57 2.88 -10.13
CA ASN A 104 -16.54 1.78 -9.17
C ASN A 104 -16.13 2.28 -7.80
N LEU A 105 -16.60 1.59 -6.79
CA LEU A 105 -16.16 1.81 -5.42
C LEU A 105 -15.06 0.80 -5.09
N TYR A 106 -13.92 1.31 -4.65
CA TYR A 106 -12.79 0.48 -4.25
C TYR A 106 -12.73 0.47 -2.72
N ARG A 107 -12.93 -0.70 -2.14
CA ARG A 107 -12.89 -0.87 -0.69
C ARG A 107 -11.63 -1.58 -0.30
N LEU A 108 -10.79 -0.89 0.45
CA LEU A 108 -9.50 -1.42 0.87
C LEU A 108 -9.59 -1.79 2.35
N PHE A 109 -9.25 -3.03 2.67
CA PHE A 109 -9.41 -3.52 4.03
C PHE A 109 -8.10 -3.42 4.78
N LEU A 110 -8.14 -2.73 5.92
CA LEU A 110 -6.98 -2.53 6.79
C LEU A 110 -6.89 -3.58 7.88
N THR A 111 -7.90 -4.44 7.99
CA THR A 111 -7.91 -5.47 9.00
C THR A 111 -8.09 -6.83 8.35
N VAL A 112 -7.46 -7.82 8.94
CA VAL A 112 -7.69 -9.19 8.51
C VAL A 112 -9.05 -9.61 9.02
N LYS A 113 -9.94 -10.06 8.11
CA LYS A 113 -11.23 -10.57 8.53
C LYS A 113 -11.03 -11.85 9.30
N LYS A 114 -11.53 -11.87 10.51
CA LYS A 114 -11.56 -13.10 11.26
C LYS A 114 -12.56 -14.04 10.60
N ARG A 115 -12.18 -15.27 10.47
CA ARG A 115 -13.12 -16.28 10.01
C ARG A 115 -14.14 -16.48 11.11
N GLY A 116 -15.35 -16.24 10.74
CA GLY A 116 -16.48 -16.34 11.65
C GLY A 116 -16.76 -17.75 12.05
#